data_5c22a87163e91b31a911bcaec31ce06c
#
_entry.id   5c22a87163e91b31a911bcaec31ce06c
#
_cell.length_a   1.000
_cell.length_b   1.000
_cell.length_c   1.000
_cell.angle_alpha   90.00
_cell.angle_beta   90.00
_cell.angle_gamma   90.00
#
_symmetry.space_group_name_H-M   'P 1'
#
loop_
_entity.id
_entity.type
_entity.pdbx_description
1 polymer ?
#
loop_
_entity_poly.entity_id
_entity_poly.type
_entity_poly.pdbx_seq_one_letter_code
_entity_poly.pdbx_strand_id
1 'polypeptide(L)'
;MVYQGQNALKGLIIMVYSNFIDLIDLNDRPVSWWKKVIELGAEIAGHPEDYSDACRGKIMATLFYEPSTRTQMSFQTAMLRLGGTIIGFDNPATSSVAKGENLKDTTKIVSGYADIMVMRHPSEGSAKAAAISAECPIINAGDGRHLHPTQTLTDLLTLYKEKGRLDDLTIGICGDLRNGRTAHSLCKALAEFRGNSFVLISTPTLRIPAYITDILSARGCPYKEVNTIEEAIGSLDMLYMTRIQRERFESEEEYAAQKDIYCLDRRKMAMAGRDMIVLHPLPRVDEISMDVDEDKRALYFKQAKYGMYVRMALIITMLSEKDDKTLLLSGRVHNGVKCTNPRCITNSEHYLPKSFRGTRDTLECEYCDERVMLEF
;
A
#
# COMPACT_ATOMS: atom_id res chain seq x y z
N MET A 1 29.21 2.89 1.33
CA MET A 1 30.14 1.73 1.29
C MET A 1 30.42 1.44 -0.18
N VAL A 2 31.63 1.62 -0.63
CA VAL A 2 32.07 1.43 -2.02
C VAL A 2 32.23 -0.06 -2.27
N TYR A 3 31.48 -0.61 -3.21
CA TYR A 3 31.67 -1.99 -3.69
C TYR A 3 32.55 -1.98 -4.95
N GLN A 4 33.66 -2.69 -4.94
CA GLN A 4 34.54 -2.80 -6.11
C GLN A 4 33.83 -3.47 -7.29
N GLY A 5 33.65 -2.70 -8.36
CA GLY A 5 32.60 -2.89 -9.37
C GLY A 5 32.73 -4.05 -10.37
N GLN A 6 33.85 -4.76 -10.49
CA GLN A 6 34.00 -5.77 -11.56
C GLN A 6 33.30 -7.12 -11.29
N ASN A 7 33.08 -7.50 -10.03
CA ASN A 7 32.40 -8.76 -9.68
C ASN A 7 30.87 -8.62 -9.52
N ALA A 8 30.36 -7.41 -9.34
CA ALA A 8 28.92 -7.15 -9.16
C ALA A 8 28.11 -7.46 -10.43
N LEU A 9 28.72 -7.39 -11.62
CA LEU A 9 28.04 -7.57 -12.91
C LEU A 9 27.87 -9.04 -13.33
N LYS A 10 28.47 -10.02 -12.64
CA LYS A 10 28.44 -11.45 -13.00
C LYS A 10 27.35 -12.26 -12.28
N GLY A 11 26.31 -11.59 -11.73
CA GLY A 11 25.21 -12.27 -11.06
C GLY A 11 24.42 -13.22 -11.98
N LEU A 12 23.97 -14.35 -11.41
CA LEU A 12 23.07 -15.28 -12.09
C LEU A 12 21.67 -14.65 -12.21
N ILE A 13 21.10 -14.64 -13.41
CA ILE A 13 19.71 -14.25 -13.61
C ILE A 13 18.82 -15.33 -13.01
N ILE A 14 17.87 -14.92 -12.18
CA ILE A 14 16.86 -15.82 -11.63
C ILE A 14 15.47 -15.35 -12.03
N MET A 15 14.56 -16.34 -12.19
CA MET A 15 13.13 -16.08 -12.30
C MET A 15 12.42 -16.94 -11.25
N VAL A 16 11.79 -16.27 -10.30
CA VAL A 16 11.06 -16.93 -9.20
C VAL A 16 9.59 -16.58 -9.32
N TYR A 17 8.76 -17.59 -9.42
CA TYR A 17 7.31 -17.46 -9.48
C TYR A 17 6.70 -18.07 -8.23
N SER A 18 5.68 -17.43 -7.69
CA SER A 18 4.67 -18.10 -6.87
C SER A 18 3.74 -18.91 -7.78
N ASN A 19 3.21 -20.01 -7.28
CA ASN A 19 2.15 -20.78 -7.96
C ASN A 19 0.75 -20.22 -7.70
N PHE A 20 0.67 -19.06 -7.07
CA PHE A 20 -0.57 -18.42 -6.62
C PHE A 20 -0.68 -16.99 -7.14
N ILE A 21 -1.87 -16.45 -7.13
CA ILE A 21 -2.12 -15.03 -7.26
C ILE A 21 -1.79 -14.37 -5.93
N ASP A 22 -0.61 -13.74 -5.84
CA ASP A 22 -0.22 -12.93 -4.69
C ASP A 22 -0.54 -11.47 -4.95
N LEU A 23 -0.92 -10.73 -3.92
CA LEU A 23 -1.00 -9.28 -3.92
C LEU A 23 0.15 -8.71 -3.10
N ILE A 24 1.32 -8.57 -3.70
CA ILE A 24 2.50 -7.96 -3.08
C ILE A 24 2.51 -6.46 -3.36
N ASP A 25 2.47 -6.07 -4.63
CA ASP A 25 2.20 -4.71 -5.12
C ASP A 25 0.96 -4.75 -6.02
N LEU A 26 0.21 -3.66 -6.04
CA LEU A 26 -0.91 -3.52 -6.96
C LEU A 26 -0.44 -3.51 -8.43
N ASN A 27 0.74 -2.96 -8.69
CA ASN A 27 1.36 -2.94 -10.01
C ASN A 27 1.76 -4.33 -10.57
N ASP A 28 1.81 -5.36 -9.74
CA ASP A 28 2.02 -6.75 -10.19
C ASP A 28 0.81 -7.31 -10.93
N ARG A 29 -0.32 -6.59 -10.91
CA ARG A 29 -1.58 -6.97 -11.56
C ARG A 29 -2.04 -5.92 -12.56
N PRO A 30 -2.64 -6.32 -13.69
CA PRO A 30 -3.14 -5.38 -14.67
C PRO A 30 -4.33 -4.58 -14.11
N VAL A 31 -4.53 -3.36 -14.64
CA VAL A 31 -5.63 -2.47 -14.22
C VAL A 31 -7.02 -3.12 -14.38
N SER A 32 -7.18 -4.02 -15.36
CA SER A 32 -8.41 -4.79 -15.54
C SER A 32 -8.72 -5.70 -14.33
N TRP A 33 -7.69 -6.26 -13.68
CA TRP A 33 -7.85 -7.02 -12.46
C TRP A 33 -8.25 -6.13 -11.27
N TRP A 34 -7.65 -4.93 -11.16
CA TRP A 34 -8.06 -3.96 -10.13
C TRP A 34 -9.54 -3.60 -10.27
N LYS A 35 -9.99 -3.30 -11.50
CA LYS A 35 -11.39 -2.98 -11.81
C LYS A 35 -12.31 -4.10 -11.40
N LYS A 36 -11.97 -5.35 -11.72
CA LYS A 36 -12.74 -6.54 -11.30
C LYS A 36 -12.91 -6.61 -9.77
N VAL A 37 -11.83 -6.41 -9.01
CA VAL A 37 -11.88 -6.40 -7.53
C VAL A 37 -12.71 -5.23 -7.00
N ILE A 38 -12.58 -4.04 -7.60
CA ILE A 38 -13.32 -2.83 -7.21
C ILE A 38 -14.82 -3.00 -7.50
N GLU A 39 -15.19 -3.49 -8.67
CA GLU A 39 -16.57 -3.72 -9.08
C GLU A 39 -17.25 -4.76 -8.18
N LEU A 40 -16.57 -5.89 -7.93
CA LEU A 40 -17.05 -6.89 -6.96
C LEU A 40 -17.17 -6.30 -5.54
N GLY A 41 -16.21 -5.49 -5.11
CA GLY A 41 -16.27 -4.80 -3.82
C GLY A 41 -17.45 -3.81 -3.72
N ALA A 42 -17.78 -3.16 -4.84
CA ALA A 42 -18.92 -2.26 -4.92
C ALA A 42 -20.26 -3.01 -4.88
N GLU A 43 -20.34 -4.19 -5.49
CA GLU A 43 -21.48 -5.09 -5.42
C GLU A 43 -21.67 -5.63 -4.00
N ILE A 44 -20.61 -6.17 -3.39
CA ILE A 44 -20.64 -6.64 -1.98
C ILE A 44 -21.08 -5.53 -1.03
N ALA A 45 -20.64 -4.28 -1.25
CA ALA A 45 -21.05 -3.16 -0.41
C ALA A 45 -22.55 -2.82 -0.52
N GLY A 46 -23.22 -3.23 -1.60
CA GLY A 46 -24.66 -3.12 -1.78
C GLY A 46 -25.44 -4.27 -1.15
N HIS A 47 -24.93 -5.49 -1.25
CA HIS A 47 -25.60 -6.74 -0.88
C HIS A 47 -24.62 -7.70 -0.16
N PRO A 48 -24.08 -7.35 1.01
CA PRO A 48 -23.05 -8.16 1.66
C PRO A 48 -23.55 -9.54 2.14
N GLU A 49 -24.83 -9.70 2.37
CA GLU A 49 -25.49 -10.94 2.77
C GLU A 49 -25.42 -12.03 1.69
N ASP A 50 -25.42 -11.67 0.41
CA ASP A 50 -25.36 -12.61 -0.72
C ASP A 50 -24.03 -13.37 -0.78
N TYR A 51 -23.01 -12.88 -0.08
CA TYR A 51 -21.67 -13.44 -0.03
C TYR A 51 -21.35 -14.19 1.25
N SER A 52 -22.30 -14.38 2.15
CA SER A 52 -22.10 -14.95 3.49
C SER A 52 -21.54 -16.37 3.54
N ASP A 53 -21.61 -17.11 2.44
CA ASP A 53 -21.10 -18.48 2.29
C ASP A 53 -19.95 -18.60 1.26
N ALA A 54 -19.49 -17.49 0.68
CA ALA A 54 -18.52 -17.49 -0.41
C ALA A 54 -17.16 -18.12 -0.06
N CYS A 55 -16.79 -18.13 1.22
CA CYS A 55 -15.57 -18.75 1.75
C CYS A 55 -15.86 -19.82 2.80
N ARG A 56 -17.03 -20.47 2.76
CA ARG A 56 -17.36 -21.56 3.69
C ARG A 56 -16.31 -22.67 3.65
N GLY A 57 -15.79 -23.06 4.82
CA GLY A 57 -14.76 -24.08 4.97
C GLY A 57 -13.33 -23.61 4.62
N LYS A 58 -13.15 -22.33 4.28
CA LYS A 58 -11.85 -21.72 4.03
C LYS A 58 -11.26 -21.11 5.31
N ILE A 59 -9.94 -21.17 5.42
CA ILE A 59 -9.17 -20.63 6.54
C ILE A 59 -8.25 -19.52 6.02
N MET A 60 -8.33 -18.35 6.64
CA MET A 60 -7.40 -17.25 6.40
C MET A 60 -6.45 -17.10 7.58
N ALA A 61 -5.14 -17.09 7.31
CA ALA A 61 -4.15 -16.74 8.31
C ALA A 61 -3.88 -15.23 8.30
N THR A 62 -3.85 -14.60 9.50
CA THR A 62 -3.46 -13.20 9.69
C THR A 62 -2.19 -13.12 10.51
N LEU A 63 -1.06 -12.75 9.89
CA LEU A 63 0.26 -12.65 10.50
C LEU A 63 0.66 -11.18 10.63
N PHE A 64 0.44 -10.60 11.80
CA PHE A 64 0.72 -9.20 12.08
C PHE A 64 1.96 -9.07 12.98
N TYR A 65 3.12 -8.85 12.35
CA TYR A 65 4.40 -8.63 13.02
C TYR A 65 4.55 -7.21 13.57
N GLU A 66 3.70 -6.29 13.15
CA GLU A 66 3.55 -4.96 13.74
C GLU A 66 2.08 -4.62 13.98
N PRO A 67 1.74 -3.88 15.04
CA PRO A 67 0.37 -3.55 15.38
C PRO A 67 -0.36 -2.80 14.27
N SER A 68 -1.56 -3.24 13.92
CA SER A 68 -2.45 -2.54 12.99
C SER A 68 -3.91 -2.93 13.20
N THR A 69 -4.54 -2.36 14.22
CA THR A 69 -5.91 -2.69 14.64
C THR A 69 -6.92 -2.64 13.50
N ARG A 70 -6.95 -1.55 12.73
CA ARG A 70 -7.93 -1.38 11.63
C ARG A 70 -7.73 -2.39 10.51
N THR A 71 -6.50 -2.57 10.04
CA THR A 71 -6.22 -3.47 8.92
C THR A 71 -6.51 -4.91 9.30
N GLN A 72 -6.05 -5.34 10.47
CA GLN A 72 -6.28 -6.68 10.99
C GLN A 72 -7.78 -6.98 11.16
N MET A 73 -8.49 -6.15 11.95
CA MET A 73 -9.93 -6.34 12.17
C MET A 73 -10.72 -6.31 10.87
N SER A 74 -10.33 -5.47 9.90
CA SER A 74 -11.01 -5.37 8.62
C SER A 74 -10.85 -6.66 7.80
N PHE A 75 -9.66 -7.28 7.75
CA PHE A 75 -9.45 -8.56 7.09
C PHE A 75 -10.18 -9.70 7.82
N GLN A 76 -10.05 -9.75 9.14
CA GLN A 76 -10.73 -10.76 9.96
C GLN A 76 -12.25 -10.68 9.77
N THR A 77 -12.82 -9.48 9.86
CA THR A 77 -14.25 -9.27 9.61
C THR A 77 -14.64 -9.64 8.19
N ALA A 78 -13.81 -9.30 7.18
CA ALA A 78 -14.07 -9.68 5.80
C ALA A 78 -14.20 -11.19 5.64
N MET A 79 -13.23 -11.96 6.16
CA MET A 79 -13.26 -13.43 6.07
C MET A 79 -14.44 -14.05 6.82
N LEU A 80 -14.74 -13.55 8.03
CA LEU A 80 -15.88 -14.03 8.82
C LEU A 80 -17.22 -13.75 8.15
N ARG A 81 -17.36 -12.58 7.49
CA ARG A 81 -18.59 -12.24 6.72
C ARG A 81 -18.75 -13.07 5.46
N LEU A 82 -17.67 -13.64 4.94
CA LEU A 82 -17.68 -14.57 3.82
C LEU A 82 -17.94 -16.03 4.25
N GLY A 83 -18.17 -16.28 5.55
CA GLY A 83 -18.41 -17.62 6.09
C GLY A 83 -17.15 -18.47 6.31
N GLY A 84 -15.97 -17.88 6.17
CA GLY A 84 -14.70 -18.53 6.46
C GLY A 84 -14.30 -18.41 7.93
N THR A 85 -13.13 -18.94 8.25
CA THR A 85 -12.52 -18.89 9.59
C THR A 85 -11.17 -18.25 9.57
N ILE A 86 -10.65 -17.86 10.75
CA ILE A 86 -9.37 -17.17 10.87
C ILE A 86 -8.47 -17.85 11.90
N ILE A 87 -7.17 -17.84 11.59
CA ILE A 87 -6.08 -18.19 12.52
C ILE A 87 -5.02 -17.09 12.45
N GLY A 88 -4.04 -17.11 13.35
CA GLY A 88 -2.89 -16.21 13.25
C GLY A 88 -2.52 -15.55 14.57
N PHE A 89 -1.68 -14.51 14.48
CA PHE A 89 -1.23 -13.72 15.62
C PHE A 89 -1.18 -12.22 15.26
N ASP A 90 -1.23 -11.39 16.29
CA ASP A 90 -1.13 -9.91 16.21
C ASP A 90 0.09 -9.35 16.96
N ASN A 91 0.83 -10.25 17.62
CA ASN A 91 2.06 -9.92 18.33
C ASN A 91 3.10 -11.04 18.11
N PRO A 92 4.21 -10.75 17.42
CA PRO A 92 5.26 -11.75 17.19
C PRO A 92 5.90 -12.24 18.50
N ALA A 93 5.88 -11.43 19.57
CA ALA A 93 6.44 -11.83 20.87
C ALA A 93 5.68 -13.00 21.54
N THR A 94 4.44 -13.29 21.12
CA THR A 94 3.63 -14.42 21.62
C THR A 94 3.64 -15.62 20.66
N SER A 95 4.47 -15.59 19.61
CA SER A 95 4.59 -16.65 18.60
C SER A 95 5.98 -17.30 18.62
N SER A 96 6.21 -18.28 17.74
CA SER A 96 7.52 -18.92 17.54
C SER A 96 8.61 -17.94 17.09
N VAL A 97 8.24 -16.80 16.51
CA VAL A 97 9.16 -15.72 16.14
C VAL A 97 9.98 -15.24 17.36
N ALA A 98 9.38 -15.20 18.56
CA ALA A 98 10.06 -14.84 19.80
C ALA A 98 11.20 -15.81 20.17
N LYS A 99 11.19 -17.03 19.60
CA LYS A 99 12.23 -18.05 19.78
C LYS A 99 13.29 -18.01 18.67
N GLY A 100 13.20 -17.04 17.72
CA GLY A 100 14.12 -16.89 16.61
C GLY A 100 13.71 -17.64 15.34
N GLU A 101 12.44 -18.08 15.21
CA GLU A 101 11.94 -18.66 13.96
C GLU A 101 12.00 -17.61 12.84
N ASN A 102 12.59 -17.98 11.71
CA ASN A 102 12.71 -17.09 10.55
C ASN A 102 11.39 -16.99 9.77
N LEU A 103 11.31 -15.98 8.87
CA LEU A 103 10.09 -15.73 8.10
C LEU A 103 9.72 -16.92 7.19
N LYS A 104 10.71 -17.61 6.60
CA LYS A 104 10.48 -18.75 5.71
C LYS A 104 9.78 -19.88 6.42
N ASP A 105 10.28 -20.26 7.62
CA ASP A 105 9.74 -21.39 8.37
C ASP A 105 8.32 -21.11 8.86
N THR A 106 8.09 -19.91 9.45
CA THR A 106 6.74 -19.47 9.83
C THR A 106 5.79 -19.49 8.63
N THR A 107 6.21 -18.94 7.49
CA THR A 107 5.38 -18.89 6.27
C THR A 107 5.04 -20.30 5.77
N LYS A 108 6.05 -21.17 5.69
CA LYS A 108 5.89 -22.55 5.21
C LYS A 108 4.92 -23.36 6.06
N ILE A 109 5.03 -23.23 7.38
CA ILE A 109 4.15 -23.95 8.33
C ILE A 109 2.73 -23.40 8.23
N VAL A 110 2.55 -22.08 8.35
CA VAL A 110 1.23 -21.48 8.41
C VAL A 110 0.48 -21.58 7.08
N SER A 111 1.17 -21.49 5.94
CA SER A 111 0.56 -21.68 4.62
C SER A 111 0.07 -23.11 4.38
N GLY A 112 0.62 -24.10 5.11
CA GLY A 112 0.08 -25.46 5.14
C GLY A 112 -1.21 -25.63 5.94
N TYR A 113 -1.58 -24.64 6.76
CA TYR A 113 -2.80 -24.66 7.58
C TYR A 113 -3.92 -23.76 7.01
N ALA A 114 -3.60 -22.86 6.10
CA ALA A 114 -4.51 -21.84 5.59
C ALA A 114 -4.67 -21.90 4.08
N ASP A 115 -5.83 -21.47 3.59
CA ASP A 115 -6.11 -21.32 2.15
C ASP A 115 -5.61 -19.98 1.58
N ILE A 116 -5.43 -18.97 2.44
CA ILE A 116 -4.91 -17.63 2.09
C ILE A 116 -4.26 -17.00 3.31
N MET A 117 -3.21 -16.21 3.09
CA MET A 117 -2.47 -15.55 4.17
C MET A 117 -2.40 -14.03 3.98
N VAL A 118 -2.69 -13.30 5.04
CA VAL A 118 -2.56 -11.84 5.12
C VAL A 118 -1.39 -11.52 6.03
N MET A 119 -0.40 -10.79 5.51
CA MET A 119 0.81 -10.47 6.26
C MET A 119 1.02 -8.96 6.38
N ARG A 120 1.33 -8.52 7.60
CA ARG A 120 1.85 -7.18 7.88
C ARG A 120 3.16 -7.28 8.65
N HIS A 121 4.21 -6.61 8.17
CA HIS A 121 5.56 -6.77 8.72
C HIS A 121 6.32 -5.42 8.72
N PRO A 122 7.19 -5.14 9.71
CA PRO A 122 7.98 -3.91 9.75
C PRO A 122 9.09 -3.84 8.70
N SER A 123 9.57 -4.97 8.17
CA SER A 123 10.61 -5.01 7.15
C SER A 123 10.03 -4.93 5.74
N GLU A 124 10.64 -4.09 4.92
CA GLU A 124 10.25 -3.85 3.54
C GLU A 124 10.61 -5.04 2.64
N GLY A 125 9.66 -5.48 1.81
CA GLY A 125 9.78 -6.67 0.95
C GLY A 125 9.45 -8.00 1.64
N SER A 126 8.98 -7.97 2.89
CA SER A 126 8.65 -9.19 3.65
C SER A 126 7.53 -10.02 3.01
N ALA A 127 6.50 -9.39 2.48
CA ALA A 127 5.40 -10.11 1.82
C ALA A 127 5.90 -10.86 0.56
N LYS A 128 6.82 -10.27 -0.21
CA LYS A 128 7.47 -10.94 -1.34
C LYS A 128 8.35 -12.10 -0.88
N ALA A 129 9.12 -11.90 0.19
CA ALA A 129 9.94 -12.96 0.80
C ALA A 129 9.08 -14.14 1.30
N ALA A 130 7.92 -13.85 1.89
CA ALA A 130 6.96 -14.87 2.30
C ALA A 130 6.39 -15.65 1.11
N ALA A 131 5.98 -14.96 0.03
CA ALA A 131 5.42 -15.57 -1.16
C ALA A 131 6.38 -16.57 -1.85
N ILE A 132 7.70 -16.38 -1.73
CA ILE A 132 8.71 -17.32 -2.26
C ILE A 132 8.57 -18.73 -1.63
N SER A 133 8.10 -18.83 -0.39
CA SER A 133 8.03 -20.08 0.37
C SER A 133 6.60 -20.53 0.71
N ALA A 134 5.60 -19.72 0.45
CA ALA A 134 4.22 -20.01 0.78
C ALA A 134 3.61 -21.13 -0.08
N GLU A 135 2.67 -21.86 0.49
CA GLU A 135 1.82 -22.86 -0.18
C GLU A 135 0.36 -22.40 -0.34
N CYS A 136 0.12 -21.11 -0.13
CA CYS A 136 -1.15 -20.44 -0.37
C CYS A 136 -0.92 -18.99 -0.81
N PRO A 137 -1.92 -18.30 -1.41
CA PRO A 137 -1.84 -16.89 -1.79
C PRO A 137 -1.46 -15.97 -0.62
N ILE A 138 -0.62 -14.96 -0.89
CA ILE A 138 -0.19 -13.94 0.08
C ILE A 138 -0.81 -12.59 -0.26
N ILE A 139 -1.36 -11.92 0.75
CA ILE A 139 -1.79 -10.51 0.69
C ILE A 139 -0.86 -9.65 1.53
N ASN A 140 -0.22 -8.68 0.91
CA ASN A 140 0.53 -7.63 1.60
C ASN A 140 -0.43 -6.64 2.28
N ALA A 141 -0.51 -6.69 3.61
CA ALA A 141 -1.29 -5.77 4.44
C ALA A 141 -0.45 -4.61 4.99
N GLY A 142 0.73 -4.41 4.42
CA GLY A 142 1.70 -3.38 4.73
C GLY A 142 3.06 -3.95 5.12
N ASP A 143 4.11 -3.54 4.41
CA ASP A 143 5.49 -3.91 4.67
C ASP A 143 6.35 -2.65 4.94
N GLY A 144 6.55 -2.37 6.20
CA GLY A 144 7.33 -1.23 6.67
C GLY A 144 6.83 0.11 6.13
N ARG A 145 7.70 0.84 5.42
CA ARG A 145 7.37 2.13 4.77
C ARG A 145 7.19 1.99 3.25
N HIS A 146 7.15 0.78 2.73
CA HIS A 146 7.21 0.48 1.32
C HIS A 146 5.80 0.46 0.69
N LEU A 147 5.03 -0.60 0.84
CA LEU A 147 3.75 -0.78 0.15
C LEU A 147 2.58 -1.02 1.10
N HIS A 148 1.38 -0.69 0.64
CA HIS A 148 0.12 -1.08 1.26
C HIS A 148 -0.98 -1.21 0.19
N PRO A 149 -0.92 -2.22 -0.70
CA PRO A 149 -1.79 -2.31 -1.88
C PRO A 149 -3.27 -2.33 -1.52
N THR A 150 -3.64 -2.92 -0.38
CA THR A 150 -5.04 -2.97 0.04
C THR A 150 -5.59 -1.65 0.54
N GLN A 151 -4.74 -0.69 0.94
CA GLN A 151 -5.18 0.68 1.20
C GLN A 151 -5.50 1.39 -0.11
N THR A 152 -4.67 1.25 -1.12
CA THR A 152 -4.93 1.81 -2.45
C THR A 152 -6.24 1.27 -3.04
N LEU A 153 -6.49 -0.03 -2.95
CA LEU A 153 -7.78 -0.62 -3.36
C LEU A 153 -8.97 -0.06 -2.55
N THR A 154 -8.79 0.21 -1.26
CA THR A 154 -9.80 0.86 -0.42
C THR A 154 -10.14 2.27 -0.93
N ASP A 155 -9.11 3.04 -1.28
CA ASP A 155 -9.24 4.41 -1.77
C ASP A 155 -9.94 4.41 -3.15
N LEU A 156 -9.53 3.51 -4.05
CA LEU A 156 -10.15 3.34 -5.36
C LEU A 156 -11.62 2.90 -5.27
N LEU A 157 -11.95 1.93 -4.41
CA LEU A 157 -13.35 1.53 -4.20
C LEU A 157 -14.19 2.68 -3.66
N THR A 158 -13.63 3.47 -2.74
CA THR A 158 -14.34 4.63 -2.20
C THR A 158 -14.65 5.66 -3.27
N LEU A 159 -13.66 6.00 -4.10
CA LEU A 159 -13.86 6.88 -5.27
C LEU A 159 -14.91 6.32 -6.22
N TYR A 160 -14.81 5.06 -6.58
CA TYR A 160 -15.76 4.40 -7.50
C TYR A 160 -17.19 4.44 -6.95
N LYS A 161 -17.39 4.16 -5.66
CA LYS A 161 -18.72 4.18 -5.02
C LYS A 161 -19.30 5.59 -4.89
N GLU A 162 -18.49 6.60 -4.62
CA GLU A 162 -18.96 7.94 -4.29
C GLU A 162 -18.95 8.89 -5.50
N LYS A 163 -18.07 8.65 -6.49
CA LYS A 163 -17.99 9.47 -7.72
C LYS A 163 -18.53 8.74 -8.95
N GLY A 164 -18.77 7.42 -8.88
CA GLY A 164 -19.22 6.59 -10.01
C GLY A 164 -18.15 6.37 -11.08
N ARG A 165 -16.93 6.88 -10.90
CA ARG A 165 -15.83 6.80 -11.86
C ARG A 165 -14.47 6.89 -11.16
N LEU A 166 -13.42 6.50 -11.89
CA LEU A 166 -12.01 6.63 -11.48
C LEU A 166 -11.21 7.49 -12.46
N ASP A 167 -11.81 7.93 -13.53
CA ASP A 167 -11.26 8.77 -14.61
C ASP A 167 -11.85 10.18 -14.55
N ASP A 168 -11.21 11.11 -15.29
CA ASP A 168 -11.60 12.51 -15.41
C ASP A 168 -11.83 13.22 -14.06
N LEU A 169 -10.93 12.99 -13.08
CA LEU A 169 -10.98 13.55 -11.73
C LEU A 169 -9.88 14.59 -11.51
N THR A 170 -10.20 15.61 -10.74
CA THR A 170 -9.21 16.55 -10.16
C THR A 170 -8.94 16.15 -8.72
N ILE A 171 -7.73 15.64 -8.48
CA ILE A 171 -7.32 14.94 -7.25
C ILE A 171 -6.38 15.83 -6.44
N GLY A 172 -6.80 16.28 -5.28
CA GLY A 172 -5.95 16.94 -4.29
C GLY A 172 -5.28 15.94 -3.36
N ILE A 173 -3.97 15.99 -3.23
CA ILE A 173 -3.21 15.20 -2.24
C ILE A 173 -2.52 16.18 -1.30
N CYS A 174 -2.80 16.10 0.00
CA CYS A 174 -2.38 17.10 0.98
C CYS A 174 -1.63 16.49 2.17
N GLY A 175 -0.56 17.14 2.59
CA GLY A 175 0.20 16.85 3.81
C GLY A 175 1.66 16.48 3.57
N ASP A 176 2.18 15.43 4.22
CA ASP A 176 3.56 14.94 4.02
C ASP A 176 3.65 14.12 2.72
N LEU A 177 3.84 14.80 1.60
CA LEU A 177 3.96 14.17 0.29
C LEU A 177 5.35 13.59 0.05
N ARG A 178 6.37 14.04 0.78
CA ARG A 178 7.74 13.53 0.67
C ARG A 178 7.84 12.08 1.13
N ASN A 179 7.16 11.75 2.22
CA ASN A 179 7.28 10.46 2.89
C ASN A 179 6.00 9.62 2.87
N GLY A 180 4.91 10.15 2.31
CA GLY A 180 3.58 9.57 2.34
C GLY A 180 3.40 8.40 1.37
N ARG A 181 3.78 7.16 1.76
CA ARG A 181 3.63 5.98 0.89
C ARG A 181 2.21 5.80 0.33
N THR A 182 1.18 6.09 1.13
CA THR A 182 -0.22 5.99 0.68
C THR A 182 -0.53 7.02 -0.40
N ALA A 183 -0.01 8.25 -0.27
CA ALA A 183 -0.10 9.28 -1.29
C ALA A 183 0.61 8.85 -2.58
N HIS A 184 1.84 8.32 -2.47
CA HIS A 184 2.60 7.83 -3.63
C HIS A 184 1.87 6.70 -4.36
N SER A 185 1.39 5.70 -3.61
CA SER A 185 0.66 4.56 -4.19
C SER A 185 -0.65 5.00 -4.84
N LEU A 186 -1.37 5.94 -4.22
CA LEU A 186 -2.61 6.47 -4.78
C LEU A 186 -2.36 7.29 -6.05
N CYS A 187 -1.31 8.15 -6.08
CA CYS A 187 -0.92 8.87 -7.28
C CYS A 187 -0.60 7.92 -8.43
N LYS A 188 0.23 6.89 -8.18
CA LYS A 188 0.57 5.88 -9.18
C LYS A 188 -0.67 5.16 -9.71
N ALA A 189 -1.56 4.72 -8.81
CA ALA A 189 -2.76 3.99 -9.19
C ALA A 189 -3.74 4.85 -10.00
N LEU A 190 -4.00 6.09 -9.57
CA LEU A 190 -4.92 6.98 -10.28
C LEU A 190 -4.35 7.52 -11.59
N ALA A 191 -3.02 7.51 -11.77
CA ALA A 191 -2.39 7.82 -13.05
C ALA A 191 -2.64 6.77 -14.14
N GLU A 192 -3.09 5.56 -13.78
CA GLU A 192 -3.50 4.54 -14.74
C GLU A 192 -4.89 4.80 -15.36
N PHE A 193 -5.65 5.77 -14.83
CA PHE A 193 -6.98 6.13 -15.31
C PHE A 193 -6.93 7.44 -16.08
N ARG A 194 -7.62 7.47 -17.23
CA ARG A 194 -7.56 8.56 -18.18
C ARG A 194 -8.16 9.86 -17.63
N GLY A 195 -7.56 11.00 -18.02
CA GLY A 195 -8.11 12.34 -17.76
C GLY A 195 -7.95 12.84 -16.32
N ASN A 196 -7.28 12.09 -15.47
CA ASN A 196 -6.99 12.51 -14.09
C ASN A 196 -5.94 13.64 -14.07
N SER A 197 -6.15 14.61 -13.20
CA SER A 197 -5.22 15.69 -12.90
C SER A 197 -4.96 15.79 -11.40
N PHE A 198 -3.76 16.24 -11.01
CA PHE A 198 -3.33 16.24 -9.61
C PHE A 198 -3.02 17.63 -9.10
N VAL A 199 -3.45 17.94 -7.89
CA VAL A 199 -3.05 19.12 -7.14
C VAL A 199 -2.30 18.65 -5.88
N LEU A 200 -1.00 18.86 -5.85
CA LEU A 200 -0.09 18.41 -4.82
C LEU A 200 0.08 19.54 -3.79
N ILE A 201 -0.51 19.38 -2.62
CA ILE A 201 -0.62 20.42 -1.59
C ILE A 201 0.36 20.11 -0.47
N SER A 202 1.49 20.82 -0.43
CA SER A 202 2.54 20.60 0.58
C SER A 202 3.45 21.79 0.76
N THR A 203 4.13 21.88 1.92
CA THR A 203 5.23 22.83 2.09
C THR A 203 6.40 22.47 1.17
N PRO A 204 7.30 23.41 0.86
CA PRO A 204 8.49 23.14 0.05
C PRO A 204 9.36 21.99 0.56
N THR A 205 9.40 21.77 1.88
CA THR A 205 10.19 20.70 2.52
C THR A 205 9.52 19.33 2.45
N LEU A 206 8.19 19.28 2.26
CA LEU A 206 7.39 18.07 2.22
C LEU A 206 6.87 17.73 0.80
N ARG A 207 7.46 18.34 -0.22
CA ARG A 207 7.07 18.11 -1.62
C ARG A 207 7.20 16.65 -2.01
N ILE A 208 6.35 16.27 -2.95
CA ILE A 208 6.37 14.93 -3.52
C ILE A 208 7.70 14.66 -4.22
N PRO A 209 8.28 13.44 -4.10
CA PRO A 209 9.51 13.11 -4.80
C PRO A 209 9.36 13.13 -6.32
N ALA A 210 10.43 13.55 -7.01
CA ALA A 210 10.45 13.68 -8.48
C ALA A 210 10.03 12.39 -9.21
N TYR A 211 10.37 11.20 -8.69
CA TYR A 211 9.99 9.95 -9.34
C TYR A 211 8.45 9.77 -9.46
N ILE A 212 7.65 10.39 -8.58
CA ILE A 212 6.18 10.38 -8.70
C ILE A 212 5.73 11.36 -9.78
N THR A 213 6.27 12.58 -9.81
CA THR A 213 5.93 13.56 -10.85
C THR A 213 6.36 13.10 -12.23
N ASP A 214 7.47 12.36 -12.34
CA ASP A 214 7.93 11.73 -13.58
C ASP A 214 6.92 10.67 -14.06
N ILE A 215 6.37 9.85 -13.15
CA ILE A 215 5.31 8.89 -13.47
C ILE A 215 4.05 9.60 -13.94
N LEU A 216 3.58 10.65 -13.25
CA LEU A 216 2.41 11.42 -13.66
C LEU A 216 2.61 12.00 -15.07
N SER A 217 3.78 12.60 -15.33
CA SER A 217 4.14 13.15 -16.63
C SER A 217 4.18 12.09 -17.73
N ALA A 218 4.80 10.93 -17.44
CA ALA A 218 4.87 9.82 -18.39
C ALA A 218 3.50 9.23 -18.75
N ARG A 219 2.53 9.31 -17.82
CA ARG A 219 1.14 8.88 -18.02
C ARG A 219 0.25 10.00 -18.63
N GLY A 220 0.80 11.17 -18.89
CA GLY A 220 0.06 12.31 -19.44
C GLY A 220 -0.93 12.92 -18.45
N CYS A 221 -0.71 12.75 -17.14
CA CYS A 221 -1.53 13.35 -16.09
C CYS A 221 -1.00 14.73 -15.72
N PRO A 222 -1.76 15.82 -15.99
CA PRO A 222 -1.37 17.14 -15.55
C PRO A 222 -1.28 17.21 -14.03
N TYR A 223 -0.28 17.92 -13.51
CA TYR A 223 -0.21 18.23 -12.09
C TYR A 223 0.25 19.67 -11.83
N LYS A 224 -0.12 20.18 -10.66
CA LYS A 224 0.41 21.44 -10.13
C LYS A 224 0.74 21.28 -8.64
N GLU A 225 1.74 22.00 -8.18
CA GLU A 225 2.10 22.09 -6.77
C GLU A 225 1.60 23.42 -6.20
N VAL A 226 0.97 23.37 -5.03
CA VAL A 226 0.50 24.54 -4.29
C VAL A 226 0.85 24.38 -2.81
N ASN A 227 0.84 25.50 -2.07
CA ASN A 227 1.32 25.49 -0.68
C ASN A 227 0.18 25.45 0.36
N THR A 228 -1.06 25.73 -0.05
CA THR A 228 -2.21 25.79 0.88
C THR A 228 -3.42 25.03 0.33
N ILE A 229 -4.28 24.57 1.23
CA ILE A 229 -5.53 23.90 0.86
C ILE A 229 -6.45 24.87 0.14
N GLU A 230 -6.49 26.12 0.58
CA GLU A 230 -7.34 27.19 0.04
C GLU A 230 -7.11 27.46 -1.45
N GLU A 231 -5.86 27.33 -1.93
CA GLU A 231 -5.52 27.52 -3.34
C GLU A 231 -6.11 26.43 -4.27
N ALA A 232 -6.52 25.30 -3.69
CA ALA A 232 -6.92 24.13 -4.46
C ALA A 232 -8.37 23.70 -4.25
N ILE A 233 -8.87 23.76 -3.02
CA ILE A 233 -10.05 23.04 -2.55
C ILE A 233 -11.32 23.29 -3.35
N GLY A 234 -11.47 24.49 -3.91
CA GLY A 234 -12.66 24.88 -4.70
C GLY A 234 -12.79 24.16 -6.05
N SER A 235 -11.69 23.56 -6.55
CA SER A 235 -11.66 22.91 -7.87
C SER A 235 -11.52 21.39 -7.80
N LEU A 236 -11.45 20.80 -6.61
CA LEU A 236 -11.19 19.38 -6.42
C LEU A 236 -12.46 18.54 -6.53
N ASP A 237 -12.35 17.36 -7.12
CA ASP A 237 -13.31 16.26 -6.97
C ASP A 237 -13.08 15.47 -5.69
N MET A 238 -11.81 15.32 -5.28
CA MET A 238 -11.38 14.62 -4.09
C MET A 238 -10.21 15.35 -3.43
N LEU A 239 -10.24 15.45 -2.11
CA LEU A 239 -9.11 15.83 -1.26
C LEU A 239 -8.68 14.62 -0.42
N TYR A 240 -7.47 14.11 -0.67
CA TYR A 240 -6.84 13.06 0.12
C TYR A 240 -5.90 13.69 1.14
N MET A 241 -6.28 13.64 2.40
CA MET A 241 -5.49 14.17 3.50
C MET A 241 -4.53 13.12 4.03
N THR A 242 -3.30 13.52 4.33
CA THR A 242 -2.30 12.66 4.97
C THR A 242 -1.74 13.34 6.21
N ARG A 243 -1.37 12.53 7.20
CA ARG A 243 -0.77 13.01 8.43
C ARG A 243 0.66 13.53 8.16
N ILE A 244 1.01 14.64 8.82
CA ILE A 244 2.40 15.06 8.95
C ILE A 244 3.03 14.22 10.06
N GLN A 245 4.05 13.43 9.71
CA GLN A 245 4.64 12.43 10.60
C GLN A 245 5.76 13.05 11.44
N ARG A 246 5.48 13.36 12.73
CA ARG A 246 6.41 13.95 13.68
C ARG A 246 7.75 13.21 13.75
N GLU A 247 7.72 11.90 13.72
CA GLU A 247 8.86 11.01 13.80
C GLU A 247 9.87 11.13 12.63
N ARG A 248 9.61 12.04 11.70
CA ARG A 248 10.45 12.28 10.50
C ARG A 248 11.12 13.63 10.46
N PHE A 249 10.85 14.49 11.42
CA PHE A 249 11.48 15.79 11.55
C PHE A 249 12.70 15.68 12.46
N GLU A 250 13.73 16.49 12.16
CA GLU A 250 14.97 16.52 12.94
C GLU A 250 14.80 17.25 14.26
N SER A 251 13.85 18.20 14.33
CA SER A 251 13.56 18.96 15.54
C SER A 251 12.05 19.10 15.79
N GLU A 252 11.70 19.37 17.06
CA GLU A 252 10.31 19.64 17.48
C GLU A 252 9.82 20.99 16.93
N GLU A 253 10.73 21.98 16.83
CA GLU A 253 10.43 23.31 16.28
C GLU A 253 10.07 23.23 14.81
N GLU A 254 10.79 22.42 14.02
CA GLU A 254 10.47 22.19 12.60
C GLU A 254 9.11 21.54 12.43
N TYR A 255 8.80 20.53 13.24
CA TYR A 255 7.49 19.89 13.23
C TYR A 255 6.37 20.87 13.62
N ALA A 256 6.55 21.63 14.72
CA ALA A 256 5.57 22.59 15.20
C ALA A 256 5.26 23.70 14.17
N ALA A 257 6.27 24.12 13.40
CA ALA A 257 6.10 25.11 12.34
C ALA A 257 5.25 24.62 11.15
N GLN A 258 5.09 23.30 10.99
CA GLN A 258 4.41 22.73 9.82
C GLN A 258 3.10 21.99 10.14
N LYS A 259 2.90 21.49 11.36
CA LYS A 259 1.76 20.66 11.73
C LYS A 259 0.40 21.33 11.52
N ASP A 260 0.31 22.65 11.79
CA ASP A 260 -0.98 23.39 11.75
C ASP A 260 -1.30 23.99 10.35
N ILE A 261 -0.33 23.97 9.41
CA ILE A 261 -0.50 24.56 8.07
C ILE A 261 -1.60 23.85 7.29
N TYR A 262 -1.75 22.55 7.47
CA TYR A 262 -2.66 21.70 6.68
C TYR A 262 -3.85 21.15 7.46
N CYS A 263 -4.24 21.78 8.56
CA CYS A 263 -5.47 21.39 9.25
C CYS A 263 -6.69 21.73 8.38
N LEU A 264 -7.44 20.71 7.97
CA LEU A 264 -8.72 20.85 7.30
C LEU A 264 -9.81 21.12 8.35
N ASP A 265 -10.41 22.28 8.30
CA ASP A 265 -11.47 22.75 9.21
C ASP A 265 -12.77 23.06 8.45
N ARG A 266 -13.82 23.40 9.18
CA ARG A 266 -15.13 23.78 8.63
C ARG A 266 -15.05 25.01 7.71
N ARG A 267 -14.13 25.96 7.99
CA ARG A 267 -13.94 27.14 7.16
C ARG A 267 -13.41 26.78 5.77
N LYS A 268 -12.40 25.92 5.71
CA LYS A 268 -11.86 25.41 4.45
C LYS A 268 -12.89 24.56 3.70
N MET A 269 -13.65 23.72 4.44
CA MET A 269 -14.73 22.93 3.86
C MET A 269 -15.82 23.79 3.22
N ALA A 270 -16.08 25.01 3.74
CA ALA A 270 -17.03 25.95 3.12
C ALA A 270 -16.60 26.46 1.75
N MET A 271 -15.28 26.43 1.44
CA MET A 271 -14.72 26.82 0.14
C MET A 271 -14.75 25.66 -0.89
N ALA A 272 -14.98 24.43 -0.41
CA ALA A 272 -14.98 23.23 -1.25
C ALA A 272 -16.21 23.13 -2.15
N GLY A 273 -16.04 22.55 -3.32
CA GLY A 273 -17.15 22.21 -4.22
C GLY A 273 -18.19 21.31 -3.51
N ARG A 274 -19.46 21.44 -3.91
CA ARG A 274 -20.58 20.71 -3.30
C ARG A 274 -20.39 19.19 -3.30
N ASP A 275 -19.82 18.68 -4.37
CA ASP A 275 -19.66 17.24 -4.62
C ASP A 275 -18.23 16.75 -4.38
N MET A 276 -17.32 17.62 -3.88
CA MET A 276 -15.97 17.20 -3.46
C MET A 276 -16.09 16.20 -2.30
N ILE A 277 -15.19 15.22 -2.26
CA ILE A 277 -15.10 14.27 -1.15
C ILE A 277 -13.75 14.37 -0.44
N VAL A 278 -13.75 14.11 0.87
CA VAL A 278 -12.52 14.07 1.69
C VAL A 278 -12.25 12.64 2.11
N LEU A 279 -11.04 12.16 1.79
CA LEU A 279 -10.52 10.85 2.17
C LEU A 279 -9.31 11.00 3.09
N HIS A 280 -9.06 9.98 3.91
CA HIS A 280 -7.92 9.89 4.81
C HIS A 280 -7.64 8.43 5.18
N PRO A 281 -6.37 7.94 5.10
CA PRO A 281 -6.06 6.53 5.41
C PRO A 281 -6.17 6.18 6.89
N LEU A 282 -6.35 7.18 7.78
CA LEU A 282 -6.38 7.05 9.23
C LEU A 282 -5.10 6.35 9.82
N PRO A 283 -4.71 6.62 11.08
CA PRO A 283 -5.37 7.53 12.01
C PRO A 283 -5.11 8.99 11.66
N ARG A 284 -6.09 9.85 11.88
CA ARG A 284 -5.85 11.30 11.92
C ARG A 284 -5.41 11.71 13.33
N VAL A 285 -4.70 12.81 13.40
CA VAL A 285 -4.32 13.48 14.66
C VAL A 285 -4.86 14.90 14.64
N ASP A 286 -4.14 15.85 14.04
CA ASP A 286 -4.47 17.27 14.01
C ASP A 286 -4.81 17.80 12.60
N GLU A 287 -4.61 16.97 11.56
CA GLU A 287 -4.75 17.38 10.16
C GLU A 287 -6.19 17.48 9.66
N ILE A 288 -7.14 16.98 10.41
CA ILE A 288 -8.59 17.19 10.17
C ILE A 288 -9.27 17.50 11.50
N SER A 289 -9.85 18.67 11.59
CA SER A 289 -10.62 19.11 12.77
C SER A 289 -11.86 18.26 12.98
N MET A 290 -12.23 18.03 14.24
CA MET A 290 -13.38 17.19 14.61
C MET A 290 -14.74 17.71 14.10
N ASP A 291 -14.86 19.01 13.88
CA ASP A 291 -16.08 19.64 13.35
C ASP A 291 -16.32 19.32 11.85
N VAL A 292 -15.32 18.78 11.15
CA VAL A 292 -15.46 18.31 9.78
C VAL A 292 -16.21 16.97 9.71
N ASP A 293 -16.26 16.19 10.80
CA ASP A 293 -16.93 14.89 10.83
C ASP A 293 -18.42 14.94 10.50
N GLU A 294 -19.06 16.07 10.79
CA GLU A 294 -20.47 16.31 10.50
C GLU A 294 -20.74 16.71 9.03
N ASP A 295 -19.69 16.99 8.26
CA ASP A 295 -19.83 17.28 6.83
C ASP A 295 -20.01 15.98 6.03
N LYS A 296 -21.10 15.90 5.26
CA LYS A 296 -21.43 14.72 4.43
C LYS A 296 -20.35 14.36 3.41
N ARG A 297 -19.43 15.28 3.09
CA ARG A 297 -18.31 15.09 2.18
C ARG A 297 -17.10 14.46 2.87
N ALA A 298 -17.08 14.40 4.20
CA ALA A 298 -16.05 13.75 5.02
C ALA A 298 -16.26 12.23 5.04
N LEU A 299 -15.58 11.52 4.16
CA LEU A 299 -15.87 10.10 3.90
C LEU A 299 -14.87 9.12 4.53
N TYR A 300 -13.87 9.57 5.27
CA TYR A 300 -12.79 8.71 5.77
C TYR A 300 -13.25 7.57 6.70
N PHE A 301 -14.37 7.72 7.43
CA PHE A 301 -14.95 6.59 8.18
C PHE A 301 -15.70 5.62 7.27
N LYS A 302 -16.41 6.15 6.26
CA LYS A 302 -17.07 5.35 5.24
C LYS A 302 -16.05 4.61 4.37
N GLN A 303 -14.93 5.28 4.04
CA GLN A 303 -13.75 4.70 3.37
C GLN A 303 -13.20 3.51 4.16
N ALA A 304 -13.05 3.62 5.48
CA ALA A 304 -12.61 2.50 6.31
C ALA A 304 -13.59 1.30 6.24
N LYS A 305 -14.90 1.55 6.17
CA LYS A 305 -15.92 0.51 5.96
C LYS A 305 -15.82 -0.10 4.56
N TYR A 306 -15.63 0.70 3.52
CA TYR A 306 -15.39 0.20 2.15
C TYR A 306 -14.11 -0.65 2.06
N GLY A 307 -13.11 -0.35 2.89
CA GLY A 307 -11.93 -1.19 3.03
C GLY A 307 -12.24 -2.64 3.41
N MET A 308 -13.26 -2.88 4.23
CA MET A 308 -13.71 -4.25 4.52
C MET A 308 -14.31 -4.92 3.28
N TYR A 309 -15.15 -4.23 2.53
CA TYR A 309 -15.81 -4.79 1.35
C TYR A 309 -14.83 -5.08 0.21
N VAL A 310 -13.84 -4.21 -0.04
CA VAL A 310 -12.81 -4.50 -1.03
C VAL A 310 -11.93 -5.67 -0.61
N ARG A 311 -11.70 -5.88 0.69
CA ARG A 311 -10.99 -7.05 1.22
C ARG A 311 -11.80 -8.34 1.06
N MET A 312 -13.14 -8.27 1.21
CA MET A 312 -14.02 -9.40 0.87
C MET A 312 -13.87 -9.77 -0.61
N ALA A 313 -13.98 -8.78 -1.51
CA ALA A 313 -13.80 -8.99 -2.95
C ALA A 313 -12.42 -9.56 -3.30
N LEU A 314 -11.37 -9.02 -2.68
CA LEU A 314 -10.00 -9.48 -2.86
C LEU A 314 -9.82 -10.95 -2.46
N ILE A 315 -10.33 -11.34 -1.29
CA ILE A 315 -10.26 -12.73 -0.79
C ILE A 315 -10.98 -13.67 -1.76
N ILE A 316 -12.20 -13.34 -2.18
CA ILE A 316 -12.97 -14.14 -3.15
C ILE A 316 -12.19 -14.29 -4.46
N THR A 317 -11.71 -13.18 -5.01
CA THR A 317 -10.98 -13.17 -6.28
C THR A 317 -9.74 -14.06 -6.20
N MET A 318 -8.90 -13.89 -5.18
CA MET A 318 -7.65 -14.65 -5.04
C MET A 318 -7.87 -16.14 -4.76
N LEU A 319 -8.95 -16.51 -4.07
CA LEU A 319 -9.28 -17.91 -3.81
C LEU A 319 -9.95 -18.60 -5.00
N SER A 320 -10.60 -17.85 -5.89
CA SER A 320 -11.30 -18.39 -7.06
C SER A 320 -10.41 -18.58 -8.29
N GLU A 321 -9.37 -17.80 -8.44
CA GLU A 321 -8.46 -17.84 -9.58
C GLU A 321 -7.34 -18.85 -9.33
N LYS A 322 -7.31 -19.96 -10.10
CA LYS A 322 -6.41 -21.11 -9.82
C LYS A 322 -5.19 -21.23 -10.72
N ASP A 323 -5.22 -20.60 -11.91
CA ASP A 323 -4.26 -20.89 -12.98
C ASP A 323 -3.27 -19.75 -13.27
N ASP A 324 -3.26 -18.72 -12.47
CA ASP A 324 -2.35 -17.58 -12.65
C ASP A 324 -1.20 -17.63 -11.64
N LYS A 325 -0.06 -17.08 -12.03
CA LYS A 325 1.17 -17.05 -11.23
C LYS A 325 1.62 -15.62 -11.01
N THR A 326 2.23 -15.37 -9.85
CA THR A 326 2.86 -14.09 -9.58
C THR A 326 4.38 -14.22 -9.80
N LEU A 327 4.92 -13.36 -10.68
CA LEU A 327 6.37 -13.22 -10.82
C LEU A 327 6.91 -12.46 -9.61
N LEU A 328 7.72 -13.10 -8.79
CA LEU A 328 8.28 -12.53 -7.57
C LEU A 328 9.65 -11.89 -7.80
N LEU A 329 10.55 -12.61 -8.49
CA LEU A 329 11.90 -12.14 -8.78
C LEU A 329 12.24 -12.42 -10.24
N SER A 330 12.91 -11.45 -10.91
CA SER A 330 13.34 -11.55 -12.30
C SER A 330 14.74 -10.98 -12.54
N GLY A 331 15.38 -10.53 -11.47
CA GLY A 331 16.67 -9.86 -11.51
C GLY A 331 17.88 -10.79 -11.49
N ARG A 332 19.03 -10.20 -11.19
CA ARG A 332 20.28 -10.91 -11.00
C ARG A 332 20.61 -11.05 -9.52
N VAL A 333 21.09 -12.21 -9.13
CA VAL A 333 21.60 -12.44 -7.78
C VAL A 333 23.03 -11.91 -7.70
N HIS A 334 23.26 -10.97 -6.81
CA HIS A 334 24.56 -10.33 -6.56
C HIS A 334 25.00 -10.63 -5.13
N ASN A 335 25.68 -11.73 -4.90
CA ASN A 335 26.07 -12.19 -3.55
C ASN A 335 27.01 -11.20 -2.81
N GLY A 336 27.73 -10.34 -3.54
CA GLY A 336 28.61 -9.30 -2.96
C GLY A 336 27.90 -7.97 -2.69
N VAL A 337 26.64 -7.80 -3.07
CA VAL A 337 25.89 -6.54 -2.91
C VAL A 337 24.90 -6.67 -1.76
N LYS A 338 24.96 -5.72 -0.83
CA LYS A 338 23.99 -5.58 0.26
C LYS A 338 23.05 -4.42 -0.06
N CYS A 339 21.75 -4.62 0.14
CA CYS A 339 20.78 -3.54 0.03
C CYS A 339 21.08 -2.44 1.06
N THR A 340 21.14 -1.19 0.62
CA THR A 340 21.44 -0.03 1.46
C THR A 340 20.29 0.38 2.37
N ASN A 341 19.07 -0.03 2.04
CA ASN A 341 17.91 0.19 2.91
C ASN A 341 18.04 -0.66 4.19
N PRO A 342 18.21 -0.06 5.38
CA PRO A 342 18.39 -0.79 6.64
C PRO A 342 17.16 -1.63 7.03
N ARG A 343 15.99 -1.33 6.46
CA ARG A 343 14.73 -2.04 6.71
C ARG A 343 14.42 -3.14 5.71
N CYS A 344 15.26 -3.32 4.70
CA CYS A 344 15.05 -4.37 3.71
C CYS A 344 15.10 -5.75 4.38
N ILE A 345 14.11 -6.58 4.07
CA ILE A 345 14.02 -7.95 4.59
C ILE A 345 15.28 -8.78 4.29
N THR A 346 15.98 -8.49 3.20
CA THR A 346 17.22 -9.19 2.83
C THR A 346 18.39 -8.90 3.78
N ASN A 347 18.28 -7.91 4.65
CA ASN A 347 19.29 -7.58 5.66
C ASN A 347 19.11 -8.36 6.97
N SER A 348 17.92 -8.89 7.23
CA SER A 348 17.61 -9.77 8.38
C SER A 348 17.50 -11.24 7.98
N GLU A 349 16.87 -11.54 6.85
CA GLU A 349 16.65 -12.89 6.34
C GLU A 349 17.77 -13.27 5.35
N HIS A 350 18.87 -13.80 5.87
CA HIS A 350 20.11 -14.02 5.10
C HIS A 350 20.03 -15.15 4.05
N TYR A 351 19.05 -16.04 4.15
CA TYR A 351 18.80 -17.09 3.16
C TYR A 351 18.20 -16.57 1.86
N LEU A 352 17.65 -15.35 1.86
CA LEU A 352 17.04 -14.79 0.66
C LEU A 352 18.08 -14.47 -0.41
N PRO A 353 17.81 -14.80 -1.69
CA PRO A 353 18.69 -14.41 -2.79
C PRO A 353 18.77 -12.89 -2.88
N LYS A 354 19.99 -12.34 -2.95
CA LYS A 354 20.22 -10.89 -3.10
C LYS A 354 19.93 -10.48 -4.53
N SER A 355 18.64 -10.41 -4.90
CA SER A 355 18.18 -10.13 -6.26
C SER A 355 17.99 -8.65 -6.51
N PHE A 356 18.54 -8.19 -7.63
CA PHE A 356 18.48 -6.80 -8.07
C PHE A 356 18.14 -6.72 -9.56
N ARG A 357 17.38 -5.69 -9.93
CA ARG A 357 17.18 -5.23 -11.31
C ARG A 357 18.06 -4.02 -11.59
N GLY A 358 18.29 -3.70 -12.84
CA GLY A 358 18.96 -2.47 -13.23
C GLY A 358 20.14 -2.65 -14.15
N THR A 359 20.87 -1.56 -14.36
CA THR A 359 22.00 -1.43 -15.27
C THR A 359 23.34 -1.44 -14.53
N ARG A 360 24.44 -1.15 -15.26
CA ARG A 360 25.81 -1.16 -14.73
C ARG A 360 26.01 -0.24 -13.51
N ASP A 361 25.36 0.91 -13.49
CA ASP A 361 25.66 1.98 -12.52
C ASP A 361 24.63 2.03 -11.37
N THR A 362 23.45 1.46 -11.55
CA THR A 362 22.38 1.50 -10.55
C THR A 362 21.68 0.15 -10.50
N LEU A 363 21.66 -0.44 -9.33
CA LEU A 363 20.89 -1.64 -9.02
C LEU A 363 19.68 -1.28 -8.16
N GLU A 364 18.54 -1.86 -8.46
CA GLU A 364 17.30 -1.72 -7.69
C GLU A 364 16.97 -3.05 -7.00
N CYS A 365 16.86 -3.03 -5.69
CA CYS A 365 16.52 -4.20 -4.89
C CYS A 365 15.11 -4.70 -5.22
N GLU A 366 14.95 -5.94 -5.65
CA GLU A 366 13.63 -6.47 -6.03
C GLU A 366 12.67 -6.68 -4.84
N TYR A 367 13.14 -6.55 -3.61
CA TYR A 367 12.29 -6.68 -2.42
C TYR A 367 11.70 -5.34 -1.95
N CYS A 368 12.49 -4.28 -1.94
CA CYS A 368 12.11 -3.01 -1.34
C CYS A 368 12.27 -1.79 -2.24
N ASP A 369 12.60 -2.01 -3.53
CA ASP A 369 12.80 -1.00 -4.58
C ASP A 369 13.91 0.04 -4.28
N GLU A 370 14.74 -0.21 -3.25
CA GLU A 370 15.87 0.65 -2.94
C GLU A 370 16.92 0.63 -4.03
N ARG A 371 17.38 1.82 -4.42
CA ARG A 371 18.42 1.99 -5.44
C ARG A 371 19.80 2.03 -4.83
N VAL A 372 20.65 1.11 -5.27
CA VAL A 372 22.04 1.01 -4.87
C VAL A 372 22.91 1.50 -6.02
N MET A 373 23.60 2.61 -5.80
CA MET A 373 24.61 3.12 -6.76
C MET A 373 25.88 2.28 -6.63
N LEU A 374 26.39 1.79 -7.76
CA LEU A 374 27.68 1.11 -7.83
C LEU A 374 28.74 2.13 -8.22
N GLU A 375 29.70 2.39 -7.34
CA GLU A 375 30.90 3.14 -7.68
C GLU A 375 31.93 2.18 -8.29
N PHE A 376 32.42 2.51 -9.48
CA PHE A 376 33.42 1.76 -10.24
C PHE A 376 34.82 2.33 -10.04
#